data_27beb54e311d7063879f618285d74777
#
_entry.id   27beb54e311d7063879f618285d74777
#
_cell.length_a   1.000
_cell.length_b   1.000
_cell.length_c   1.000
_cell.angle_alpha   90.00
_cell.angle_beta   90.00
_cell.angle_gamma   90.00
#
_symmetry.space_group_name_H-M   'P 1'
#
loop_
_entity.id
_entity.type
_entity.pdbx_description
1 polymer ?
#
loop_
_entity_poly.entity_id
_entity_poly.type
_entity_poly.pdbx_seq_one_letter_code
_entity_poly.pdbx_strand_id
1 'polypeptide(L)'
;MVAAVLHELERDRPKNPFTIGIHDDVGGTSLDWDGHFSPDAAHGVMRCIFYGLGSDGTVSANKNSIKIIGESTDLQVQGYFQYDSKKAGAVTVSHLRFGAKPIRSTYLIGNGEAQFVACHQPTFLTRYDMLEKAKAGGTFLLNCPWSAEEMDEQLPGDLRKTIHDKKLKFYTVDAITGAEKVVVAAGGEIRRRRGRGPVSFVRAGDQ
;
A
#
# COMPACT_ATOMS: atom_id res chain seq x y z
N MET A 1 -15.26 8.16 13.79
CA MET A 1 -16.46 9.04 13.79
C MET A 1 -17.74 8.29 13.39
N VAL A 2 -17.91 7.77 12.14
CA VAL A 2 -19.17 7.12 11.70
C VAL A 2 -19.62 6.01 12.66
N ALA A 3 -18.73 5.15 13.11
CA ALA A 3 -19.04 4.11 14.07
C ALA A 3 -19.59 4.68 15.41
N ALA A 4 -19.04 5.79 15.89
CA ALA A 4 -19.52 6.43 17.12
C ALA A 4 -20.94 6.99 16.95
N VAL A 5 -21.25 7.54 15.77
CA VAL A 5 -22.63 7.97 15.46
C VAL A 5 -23.59 6.78 15.46
N LEU A 6 -23.22 5.67 14.82
CA LEU A 6 -24.05 4.47 14.81
C LEU A 6 -24.25 3.90 16.22
N HIS A 7 -23.20 3.83 17.04
CA HIS A 7 -23.31 3.39 18.44
C HIS A 7 -24.17 4.34 19.28
N GLU A 8 -24.15 5.65 19.02
CA GLU A 8 -25.03 6.58 19.73
C GLU A 8 -26.50 6.35 19.38
N LEU A 9 -26.79 6.07 18.11
CA LEU A 9 -28.14 5.78 17.63
C LEU A 9 -28.72 4.43 18.14
N GLU A 10 -27.86 3.50 18.57
CA GLU A 10 -28.24 2.21 19.15
C GLU A 10 -28.60 2.32 20.65
N ARG A 11 -28.38 3.47 21.30
CA ARG A 11 -28.70 3.67 22.71
C ARG A 11 -30.20 3.82 22.92
N ASP A 12 -30.73 3.36 24.05
CA ASP A 12 -32.13 3.58 24.45
C ASP A 12 -32.52 5.04 24.47
N ARG A 13 -31.57 5.93 24.81
CA ARG A 13 -31.75 7.38 24.85
C ARG A 13 -30.54 8.06 24.20
N PRO A 14 -30.53 8.16 22.87
CA PRO A 14 -29.44 8.85 22.17
C PRO A 14 -29.46 10.36 22.48
N LYS A 15 -28.28 10.98 22.46
CA LYS A 15 -28.17 12.43 22.54
C LYS A 15 -28.90 13.09 21.37
N ASN A 16 -29.64 14.16 21.63
CA ASN A 16 -30.32 14.93 20.60
C ASN A 16 -30.46 16.41 21.04
N PRO A 17 -29.78 17.36 20.37
CA PRO A 17 -28.82 17.17 19.30
C PRO A 17 -27.45 16.62 19.79
N PHE A 18 -26.65 16.14 18.87
CA PHE A 18 -25.24 15.81 19.12
C PHE A 18 -24.32 16.36 18.02
N THR A 19 -23.07 16.52 18.37
CA THR A 19 -21.97 16.85 17.45
C THR A 19 -20.89 15.76 17.53
N ILE A 20 -19.92 15.73 16.62
CA ILE A 20 -18.78 14.83 16.68
C ILE A 20 -17.52 15.52 16.14
N GLY A 21 -16.37 15.25 16.78
CA GLY A 21 -15.09 15.84 16.40
C GLY A 21 -14.90 17.28 16.88
N ILE A 22 -15.75 17.78 17.77
CA ILE A 22 -15.58 19.07 18.44
C ILE A 22 -14.78 18.83 19.71
N HIS A 23 -13.60 19.44 19.83
CA HIS A 23 -12.72 19.28 20.98
C HIS A 23 -13.03 20.28 22.09
N ASP A 24 -13.59 21.45 21.77
CA ASP A 24 -13.95 22.50 22.69
C ASP A 24 -15.48 22.61 22.75
N ASP A 25 -16.10 21.57 23.30
CA ASP A 25 -17.56 21.42 23.35
C ASP A 25 -18.11 21.88 24.71
N VAL A 26 -18.43 23.17 24.82
CA VAL A 26 -19.01 23.76 26.00
C VAL A 26 -20.39 23.16 26.32
N GLY A 27 -21.10 22.68 25.29
CA GLY A 27 -22.45 22.11 25.45
C GLY A 27 -22.48 20.65 25.88
N GLY A 28 -21.34 19.95 25.90
CA GLY A 28 -21.26 18.53 26.22
C GLY A 28 -22.01 17.62 25.22
N THR A 29 -22.27 18.13 24.02
CA THR A 29 -23.03 17.41 22.96
C THR A 29 -22.15 16.56 22.07
N SER A 30 -20.83 16.77 22.06
CA SER A 30 -19.90 16.02 21.23
C SER A 30 -19.81 14.56 21.67
N LEU A 31 -19.81 13.67 20.69
CA LEU A 31 -19.63 12.24 20.92
C LEU A 31 -18.14 11.92 21.02
N ASP A 32 -17.80 11.08 21.96
CA ASP A 32 -16.49 10.43 22.00
C ASP A 32 -16.37 9.43 20.84
N TRP A 33 -15.19 9.35 20.25
CA TRP A 33 -14.91 8.40 19.18
C TRP A 33 -13.51 7.82 19.29
N ASP A 34 -13.38 6.54 18.91
CA ASP A 34 -12.08 5.87 18.86
C ASP A 34 -11.35 6.21 17.56
N GLY A 35 -10.24 6.96 17.68
CA GLY A 35 -9.36 7.31 16.57
C GLY A 35 -8.61 6.11 15.96
N HIS A 36 -8.53 5.00 16.72
CA HIS A 36 -7.85 3.77 16.32
C HIS A 36 -8.82 2.68 15.81
N PHE A 37 -10.11 3.00 15.73
CA PHE A 37 -11.11 2.07 15.21
C PHE A 37 -10.75 1.62 13.79
N SER A 38 -10.59 0.32 13.62
CA SER A 38 -10.39 -0.33 12.31
C SER A 38 -11.37 -1.49 12.17
N PRO A 39 -12.23 -1.50 11.12
CA PRO A 39 -13.21 -2.56 10.92
C PRO A 39 -12.56 -3.91 10.63
N ASP A 40 -11.29 -3.93 10.19
CA ASP A 40 -10.54 -5.13 9.86
C ASP A 40 -9.78 -5.72 11.05
N ALA A 41 -9.65 -4.98 12.17
CA ALA A 41 -8.78 -5.37 13.29
C ALA A 41 -9.19 -6.70 13.93
N ALA A 42 -10.50 -6.98 14.00
CA ALA A 42 -11.05 -8.19 14.62
C ALA A 42 -11.02 -9.43 13.72
N HIS A 43 -10.62 -9.32 12.46
CA HIS A 43 -10.82 -10.39 11.46
C HIS A 43 -9.53 -10.97 10.89
N GLY A 44 -8.35 -10.60 11.41
CA GLY A 44 -7.08 -11.14 10.92
C GLY A 44 -6.79 -10.82 9.45
N VAL A 45 -7.32 -9.70 8.94
CA VAL A 45 -7.13 -9.28 7.55
C VAL A 45 -5.70 -8.81 7.34
N MET A 46 -4.99 -9.39 6.38
CA MET A 46 -3.72 -8.90 5.92
C MET A 46 -3.91 -7.69 4.99
N ARG A 47 -3.22 -6.59 5.27
CA ARG A 47 -3.30 -5.33 4.55
C ARG A 47 -1.95 -5.01 3.92
N CYS A 48 -1.95 -4.82 2.60
CA CYS A 48 -0.76 -4.58 1.81
C CYS A 48 -0.92 -3.30 0.98
N ILE A 49 0.14 -2.49 0.92
CA ILE A 49 0.17 -1.28 0.09
C ILE A 49 1.37 -1.36 -0.85
N PHE A 50 1.14 -1.02 -2.12
CA PHE A 50 2.17 -1.02 -3.15
C PHE A 50 2.22 0.35 -3.83
N TYR A 51 3.38 0.99 -3.77
CA TYR A 51 3.68 2.23 -4.49
C TYR A 51 4.39 1.89 -5.79
N GLY A 52 3.76 2.22 -6.91
CA GLY A 52 4.29 2.01 -8.25
C GLY A 52 4.25 3.28 -9.09
N LEU A 53 4.98 3.27 -10.19
CA LEU A 53 4.93 4.34 -11.18
C LEU A 53 3.84 4.03 -12.21
N GLY A 54 3.09 5.04 -12.61
CA GLY A 54 2.10 4.89 -13.69
C GLY A 54 2.72 4.27 -14.94
N SER A 55 2.13 3.19 -15.42
CA SER A 55 2.59 2.38 -16.57
C SER A 55 3.82 1.49 -16.32
N ASP A 56 4.20 1.23 -15.07
CA ASP A 56 5.31 0.31 -14.72
C ASP A 56 4.88 -1.16 -14.59
N GLY A 57 3.59 -1.45 -14.73
CA GLY A 57 3.04 -2.78 -14.58
C GLY A 57 2.63 -3.15 -13.15
N THR A 58 2.95 -2.34 -12.12
CA THR A 58 2.62 -2.61 -10.71
C THR A 58 1.12 -2.87 -10.51
N VAL A 59 0.26 -2.04 -11.07
CA VAL A 59 -1.19 -2.20 -10.93
C VAL A 59 -1.68 -3.51 -11.56
N SER A 60 -1.16 -3.86 -12.75
CA SER A 60 -1.52 -5.11 -13.42
C SER A 60 -1.05 -6.33 -12.64
N ALA A 61 0.19 -6.30 -12.11
CA ALA A 61 0.71 -7.35 -11.25
C ALA A 61 -0.13 -7.53 -9.99
N ASN A 62 -0.53 -6.43 -9.34
CA ASN A 62 -1.37 -6.46 -8.15
C ASN A 62 -2.79 -7.00 -8.44
N LYS A 63 -3.39 -6.64 -9.59
CA LYS A 63 -4.67 -7.22 -10.05
C LYS A 63 -4.56 -8.73 -10.28
N ASN A 64 -3.47 -9.17 -10.90
CA ASN A 64 -3.22 -10.60 -11.10
C ASN A 64 -3.00 -11.32 -9.76
N SER A 65 -2.31 -10.73 -8.81
CA SER A 65 -2.11 -11.30 -7.47
C SER A 65 -3.43 -11.50 -6.76
N ILE A 66 -4.33 -10.50 -6.79
CA ILE A 66 -5.69 -10.63 -6.23
C ILE A 66 -6.44 -11.79 -6.90
N LYS A 67 -6.39 -11.87 -8.23
CA LYS A 67 -7.07 -12.92 -8.98
C LYS A 67 -6.54 -14.30 -8.62
N ILE A 68 -5.21 -14.47 -8.63
CA ILE A 68 -4.57 -15.75 -8.30
C ILE A 68 -4.91 -16.19 -6.87
N ILE A 69 -4.79 -15.28 -5.89
CA ILE A 69 -5.08 -15.62 -4.49
C ILE A 69 -6.57 -15.95 -4.31
N GLY A 70 -7.47 -15.17 -4.91
CA GLY A 70 -8.92 -15.42 -4.81
C GLY A 70 -9.40 -16.69 -5.51
N GLU A 71 -8.71 -17.11 -6.59
CA GLU A 71 -9.05 -18.33 -7.34
C GLU A 71 -8.36 -19.59 -6.78
N SER A 72 -7.18 -19.43 -6.15
CA SER A 72 -6.35 -20.55 -5.70
C SER A 72 -6.42 -20.82 -4.21
N THR A 73 -7.14 -20.01 -3.44
CA THR A 73 -7.28 -20.14 -1.99
C THR A 73 -8.69 -19.80 -1.54
N ASP A 74 -9.05 -20.18 -0.31
CA ASP A 74 -10.35 -19.83 0.31
C ASP A 74 -10.37 -18.39 0.88
N LEU A 75 -9.33 -17.58 0.60
CA LEU A 75 -9.26 -16.23 1.10
C LEU A 75 -10.19 -15.28 0.33
N GLN A 76 -10.88 -14.45 1.08
CA GLN A 76 -11.57 -13.27 0.53
C GLN A 76 -10.54 -12.20 0.19
N VAL A 77 -10.74 -11.53 -0.94
CA VAL A 77 -9.79 -10.56 -1.46
C VAL A 77 -10.48 -9.24 -1.76
N GLN A 78 -9.78 -8.13 -1.51
CA GLN A 78 -10.21 -6.79 -1.89
C GLN A 78 -9.03 -6.02 -2.45
N GLY A 79 -9.25 -5.34 -3.57
CA GLY A 79 -8.25 -4.44 -4.16
C GLY A 79 -8.84 -3.09 -4.51
N TYR A 80 -8.12 -2.03 -4.16
CA TYR A 80 -8.43 -0.67 -4.54
C TYR A 80 -7.17 0.02 -5.08
N PHE A 81 -7.32 0.76 -6.19
CA PHE A 81 -6.20 1.34 -6.92
C PHE A 81 -6.41 2.84 -7.04
N GLN A 82 -5.50 3.60 -6.43
CA GLN A 82 -5.45 5.05 -6.56
C GLN A 82 -4.50 5.43 -7.70
N TYR A 83 -4.95 6.37 -8.50
CA TYR A 83 -4.17 6.96 -9.58
C TYR A 83 -4.08 8.46 -9.35
N ASP A 84 -2.90 9.03 -9.56
CA ASP A 84 -2.77 10.48 -9.66
C ASP A 84 -3.38 10.95 -11.00
N SER A 85 -3.88 12.17 -11.03
CA SER A 85 -4.49 12.80 -12.22
C SER A 85 -3.51 13.01 -13.39
N LYS A 86 -2.21 13.00 -13.12
CA LYS A 86 -1.16 13.09 -14.16
C LYS A 86 -0.94 11.72 -14.81
N LYS A 87 -1.16 11.63 -16.12
CA LYS A 87 -1.15 10.35 -16.86
C LYS A 87 0.20 9.64 -16.95
N ALA A 88 1.34 10.32 -16.92
CA ALA A 88 2.65 9.69 -17.09
C ALA A 88 3.60 10.09 -15.97
N GLY A 89 4.28 9.10 -15.38
CA GLY A 89 5.24 9.33 -14.31
C GLY A 89 4.62 9.65 -12.95
N ALA A 90 3.30 9.47 -12.81
CA ALA A 90 2.57 9.68 -11.58
C ALA A 90 2.63 8.44 -10.68
N VAL A 91 2.47 8.64 -9.38
CA VAL A 91 2.37 7.53 -8.43
C VAL A 91 1.05 6.78 -8.61
N THR A 92 1.11 5.47 -8.48
CA THR A 92 -0.05 4.61 -8.27
C THR A 92 0.05 3.95 -6.91
N VAL A 93 -1.04 3.94 -6.16
CA VAL A 93 -1.07 3.28 -4.84
C VAL A 93 -2.12 2.19 -4.86
N SER A 94 -1.69 0.95 -4.69
CA SER A 94 -2.58 -0.21 -4.64
C SER A 94 -2.78 -0.64 -3.19
N HIS A 95 -4.03 -0.71 -2.75
CA HIS A 95 -4.45 -1.18 -1.43
C HIS A 95 -5.06 -2.58 -1.58
N LEU A 96 -4.38 -3.59 -1.06
CA LEU A 96 -4.83 -4.98 -1.14
C LEU A 96 -5.15 -5.52 0.25
N ARG A 97 -6.21 -6.28 0.36
CA ARG A 97 -6.59 -6.99 1.58
C ARG A 97 -6.87 -8.45 1.29
N PHE A 98 -6.45 -9.29 2.21
CA PHE A 98 -6.63 -10.74 2.18
C PHE A 98 -7.11 -11.23 3.54
N GLY A 99 -8.18 -12.00 3.60
CA GLY A 99 -8.72 -12.49 4.87
C GLY A 99 -9.60 -13.73 4.72
N ALA A 100 -9.73 -14.51 5.81
CA ALA A 100 -10.55 -15.71 5.82
C ALA A 100 -12.07 -15.40 5.84
N LYS A 101 -12.46 -14.17 6.18
CA LYS A 101 -13.85 -13.74 6.25
C LYS A 101 -14.14 -12.64 5.22
N PRO A 102 -15.39 -12.42 4.81
CA PRO A 102 -15.77 -11.34 3.91
C PRO A 102 -15.25 -9.98 4.39
N ILE A 103 -14.52 -9.28 3.52
CA ILE A 103 -13.91 -7.99 3.81
C ILE A 103 -14.95 -6.90 3.56
N ARG A 104 -15.38 -6.22 4.62
CA ARG A 104 -16.39 -5.16 4.59
C ARG A 104 -15.82 -3.81 5.04
N SER A 105 -14.52 -3.59 4.84
CA SER A 105 -13.83 -2.38 5.19
C SER A 105 -13.87 -1.33 4.09
N THR A 106 -13.50 -0.09 4.46
CA THR A 106 -13.23 0.97 3.49
C THR A 106 -12.08 0.59 2.58
N TYR A 107 -12.03 1.15 1.38
CA TYR A 107 -11.02 0.80 0.37
C TYR A 107 -9.59 1.18 0.78
N LEU A 108 -9.41 2.36 1.41
CA LEU A 108 -8.10 2.85 1.82
C LEU A 108 -7.64 2.17 3.11
N ILE A 109 -6.36 1.81 3.15
CA ILE A 109 -5.69 1.34 4.36
C ILE A 109 -5.18 2.56 5.09
N GLY A 110 -5.49 2.66 6.38
CA GLY A 110 -5.12 3.78 7.24
C GLY A 110 -3.65 3.78 7.66
N ASN A 111 -3.26 4.86 8.39
CA ASN A 111 -1.93 4.99 8.95
C ASN A 111 -1.69 3.92 10.02
N GLY A 112 -0.49 3.32 10.02
CA GLY A 112 -0.12 2.28 10.97
C GLY A 112 -0.83 0.94 10.80
N GLU A 113 -1.57 0.72 9.70
CA GLU A 113 -2.38 -0.48 9.53
C GLU A 113 -1.79 -1.53 8.57
N ALA A 114 -0.92 -1.14 7.63
CA ALA A 114 -0.39 -2.04 6.62
C ALA A 114 0.68 -2.98 7.20
N GLN A 115 0.47 -4.29 7.13
CA GLN A 115 1.47 -5.29 7.50
C GLN A 115 2.57 -5.41 6.45
N PHE A 116 2.29 -5.02 5.20
CA PHE A 116 3.24 -5.04 4.11
C PHE A 116 3.14 -3.75 3.29
N VAL A 117 4.28 -3.11 3.10
CA VAL A 117 4.43 -1.94 2.21
C VAL A 117 5.52 -2.23 1.20
N ALA A 118 5.24 -2.01 -0.08
CA ALA A 118 6.23 -2.14 -1.15
C ALA A 118 6.40 -0.82 -1.91
N CYS A 119 7.64 -0.48 -2.22
CA CYS A 119 7.99 0.64 -3.09
C CYS A 119 8.72 0.10 -4.32
N HIS A 120 8.11 0.23 -5.50
CA HIS A 120 8.70 -0.26 -6.75
C HIS A 120 9.56 0.79 -7.46
N GLN A 121 9.53 2.04 -7.00
CA GLN A 121 10.28 3.15 -7.59
C GLN A 121 11.07 3.89 -6.51
N PRO A 122 12.42 3.78 -6.46
CA PRO A 122 13.24 4.37 -5.42
C PRO A 122 13.11 5.90 -5.31
N THR A 123 12.82 6.60 -6.41
CA THR A 123 12.63 8.06 -6.40
C THR A 123 11.42 8.51 -5.57
N PHE A 124 10.55 7.59 -5.14
CA PHE A 124 9.41 7.90 -4.27
C PHE A 124 9.79 8.02 -2.80
N LEU A 125 10.95 7.51 -2.40
CA LEU A 125 11.42 7.56 -1.01
C LEU A 125 11.57 8.98 -0.46
N THR A 126 11.87 9.95 -1.33
CA THR A 126 12.02 11.37 -0.97
C THR A 126 10.76 12.20 -1.21
N ARG A 127 9.71 11.60 -1.80
CA ARG A 127 8.50 12.34 -2.21
C ARG A 127 7.27 11.98 -1.39
N TYR A 128 7.22 10.77 -0.84
CA TYR A 128 6.04 10.23 -0.15
C TYR A 128 6.43 9.61 1.17
N ASP A 129 5.71 9.93 2.24
CA ASP A 129 5.81 9.24 3.52
C ASP A 129 5.00 7.94 3.48
N MET A 130 5.52 6.96 2.73
CA MET A 130 4.85 5.68 2.54
C MET A 130 4.86 4.80 3.79
N LEU A 131 5.84 4.98 4.68
CA LEU A 131 5.95 4.20 5.91
C LEU A 131 5.05 4.71 7.04
N GLU A 132 4.41 5.88 6.90
CA GLU A 132 3.32 6.28 7.78
C GLU A 132 2.23 5.20 7.85
N LYS A 133 1.93 4.56 6.69
CA LYS A 133 0.95 3.48 6.57
C LYS A 133 1.39 2.16 7.20
N ALA A 134 2.69 1.94 7.36
CA ALA A 134 3.23 0.68 7.86
C ALA A 134 2.87 0.46 9.34
N LYS A 135 2.38 -0.74 9.65
CA LYS A 135 2.18 -1.21 11.02
C LYS A 135 3.53 -1.52 11.66
N ALA A 136 3.67 -1.25 12.96
CA ALA A 136 4.86 -1.66 13.72
C ALA A 136 5.07 -3.19 13.61
N GLY A 137 6.32 -3.62 13.37
CA GLY A 137 6.68 -5.01 13.12
C GLY A 137 6.30 -5.52 11.72
N GLY A 138 5.75 -4.66 10.86
CA GLY A 138 5.42 -5.00 9.48
C GLY A 138 6.64 -5.19 8.58
N THR A 139 6.38 -5.37 7.29
CA THR A 139 7.42 -5.58 6.26
C THR A 139 7.46 -4.41 5.30
N PHE A 140 8.65 -3.93 4.99
CA PHE A 140 8.91 -2.98 3.92
C PHE A 140 9.78 -3.63 2.84
N LEU A 141 9.31 -3.62 1.59
CA LEU A 141 10.04 -4.12 0.42
C LEU A 141 10.36 -2.95 -0.52
N LEU A 142 11.63 -2.78 -0.84
CA LEU A 142 12.10 -1.79 -1.80
C LEU A 142 12.66 -2.46 -3.05
N ASN A 143 12.13 -2.10 -4.22
CA ASN A 143 12.74 -2.47 -5.50
C ASN A 143 13.82 -1.44 -5.85
N CYS A 144 15.07 -1.83 -5.71
CA CYS A 144 16.23 -0.99 -6.04
C CYS A 144 17.43 -1.84 -6.45
N PRO A 145 18.36 -1.28 -7.27
CA PRO A 145 19.57 -1.98 -7.67
C PRO A 145 20.74 -1.80 -6.67
N TRP A 146 20.50 -1.16 -5.53
CA TRP A 146 21.57 -0.77 -4.60
C TRP A 146 22.12 -1.96 -3.82
N SER A 147 23.44 -1.99 -3.65
CA SER A 147 24.12 -2.91 -2.75
C SER A 147 23.85 -2.56 -1.27
N ALA A 148 24.26 -3.44 -0.37
CA ALA A 148 24.12 -3.19 1.07
C ALA A 148 24.94 -1.95 1.52
N GLU A 149 26.11 -1.76 0.93
CA GLU A 149 26.99 -0.63 1.23
C GLU A 149 26.40 0.69 0.74
N GLU A 150 25.81 0.71 -0.47
CA GLU A 150 25.17 1.89 -1.04
C GLU A 150 23.89 2.27 -0.31
N MET A 151 23.23 1.31 0.35
CA MET A 151 21.94 1.49 1.00
C MET A 151 21.98 2.61 2.05
N ASP A 152 23.04 2.68 2.84
CA ASP A 152 23.20 3.70 3.90
C ASP A 152 23.29 5.12 3.36
N GLU A 153 23.81 5.30 2.15
CA GLU A 153 23.91 6.59 1.49
C GLU A 153 22.63 6.98 0.74
N GLN A 154 21.95 5.98 0.17
CA GLN A 154 20.79 6.19 -0.69
C GLN A 154 19.47 6.32 0.06
N LEU A 155 19.35 5.69 1.25
CA LEU A 155 18.12 5.77 2.04
C LEU A 155 18.01 7.11 2.79
N PRO A 156 16.90 7.84 2.63
CA PRO A 156 16.64 9.05 3.41
C PRO A 156 16.70 8.80 4.92
N GLY A 157 17.28 9.73 5.69
CA GLY A 157 17.45 9.61 7.14
C GLY A 157 16.13 9.38 7.90
N ASP A 158 15.07 10.08 7.51
CA ASP A 158 13.75 9.94 8.11
C ASP A 158 13.15 8.55 7.84
N LEU A 159 13.37 7.99 6.65
CA LEU A 159 12.94 6.65 6.30
C LEU A 159 13.66 5.60 7.15
N ARG A 160 14.99 5.72 7.31
CA ARG A 160 15.80 4.83 8.17
C ARG A 160 15.31 4.89 9.62
N LYS A 161 15.05 6.09 10.13
CA LYS A 161 14.50 6.28 11.46
C LYS A 161 13.14 5.58 11.61
N THR A 162 12.23 5.75 10.66
CA THR A 162 10.91 5.11 10.69
C THR A 162 11.01 3.59 10.63
N ILE A 163 11.91 3.02 9.82
CA ILE A 163 12.18 1.57 9.77
C ILE A 163 12.61 1.06 11.15
N HIS A 164 13.52 1.76 11.80
CA HIS A 164 14.02 1.41 13.14
C HIS A 164 12.93 1.55 14.21
N ASP A 165 12.25 2.69 14.28
CA ASP A 165 11.27 3.00 15.32
C ASP A 165 10.05 2.07 15.26
N LYS A 166 9.59 1.74 14.06
CA LYS A 166 8.50 0.78 13.84
C LYS A 166 8.97 -0.68 13.81
N LYS A 167 10.29 -0.95 13.96
CA LYS A 167 10.90 -2.30 13.90
C LYS A 167 10.46 -3.06 12.65
N LEU A 168 10.50 -2.41 11.49
CA LEU A 168 10.08 -3.01 10.24
C LEU A 168 11.10 -4.04 9.76
N LYS A 169 10.60 -5.13 9.18
CA LYS A 169 11.44 -6.08 8.42
C LYS A 169 11.70 -5.47 7.05
N PHE A 170 12.92 -5.04 6.81
CA PHE A 170 13.30 -4.38 5.56
C PHE A 170 13.93 -5.38 4.59
N TYR A 171 13.42 -5.41 3.36
CA TYR A 171 13.92 -6.24 2.27
C TYR A 171 14.11 -5.41 1.02
N THR A 172 15.09 -5.81 0.21
CA THR A 172 15.35 -5.22 -1.11
C THR A 172 15.29 -6.28 -2.19
N VAL A 173 14.95 -5.87 -3.39
CA VAL A 173 14.95 -6.70 -4.59
C VAL A 173 15.36 -5.84 -5.78
N ASP A 174 16.23 -6.37 -6.64
CA ASP A 174 16.51 -5.80 -7.95
C ASP A 174 15.71 -6.57 -9.02
N ALA A 175 14.45 -6.20 -9.14
CA ALA A 175 13.54 -6.84 -10.09
C ALA A 175 13.85 -6.45 -11.55
N ILE A 176 14.50 -5.31 -11.78
CA ILE A 176 14.84 -4.84 -13.13
C ILE A 176 15.93 -5.74 -13.73
N THR A 177 17.05 -5.89 -13.02
CA THR A 177 18.15 -6.77 -13.48
C THR A 177 17.69 -8.24 -13.52
N GLY A 178 16.86 -8.68 -12.56
CA GLY A 178 16.29 -10.02 -12.58
C GLY A 178 15.43 -10.28 -13.82
N ALA A 179 14.56 -9.34 -14.18
CA ALA A 179 13.73 -9.42 -15.36
C ALA A 179 14.56 -9.38 -16.67
N GLU A 180 15.58 -8.53 -16.75
CA GLU A 180 16.51 -8.46 -17.89
C GLU A 180 17.18 -9.82 -18.15
N LYS A 181 17.66 -10.48 -17.10
CA LYS A 181 18.27 -11.82 -17.22
C LYS A 181 17.29 -12.86 -17.75
N VAL A 182 16.05 -12.86 -17.29
CA VAL A 182 15.01 -13.80 -17.74
C VAL A 182 14.66 -13.58 -19.21
N VAL A 183 14.50 -12.33 -19.64
CA VAL A 183 14.17 -12.00 -21.05
C VAL A 183 15.31 -12.43 -21.99
N VAL A 184 16.55 -12.13 -21.64
CA VAL A 184 17.72 -12.56 -22.43
C VAL A 184 17.82 -14.08 -22.51
N ALA A 185 17.64 -14.79 -21.39
CA ALA A 185 17.64 -16.26 -21.36
C ALA A 185 16.52 -16.89 -22.19
N ALA A 186 15.38 -16.20 -22.34
CA ALA A 186 14.25 -16.63 -23.18
C ALA A 186 14.39 -16.21 -24.65
N GLY A 187 15.51 -15.62 -25.07
CA GLY A 187 15.75 -15.17 -26.46
C GLY A 187 14.99 -13.89 -26.84
N GLY A 188 14.50 -13.15 -25.85
CA GLY A 188 13.81 -11.88 -26.06
C GLY A 188 14.76 -10.69 -26.11
N GLU A 189 14.31 -9.60 -26.75
CA GLU A 189 15.02 -8.33 -26.78
C GLU A 189 14.39 -7.36 -25.76
N ILE A 190 15.24 -6.68 -24.96
CA ILE A 190 14.79 -5.66 -24.03
C ILE A 190 14.75 -4.32 -24.75
N ARG A 191 13.55 -3.84 -25.07
CA ARG A 191 13.36 -2.48 -25.57
C ARG A 191 13.20 -1.51 -24.41
N ARG A 192 14.25 -0.75 -24.09
CA ARG A 192 14.14 0.41 -23.20
C ARG A 192 13.48 1.55 -23.97
N ARG A 193 12.30 2.02 -23.53
CA ARG A 193 11.75 3.28 -24.05
C ARG A 193 12.72 4.43 -23.73
N ARG A 194 13.11 5.21 -24.75
CA ARG A 194 13.85 6.46 -24.55
C ARG A 194 13.00 7.41 -23.72
N GLY A 195 13.44 7.67 -22.49
CA GLY A 195 12.74 8.54 -21.53
C GLY A 195 12.26 7.70 -20.34
N ARG A 196 12.88 7.90 -19.23
CA ARG A 196 12.70 7.42 -17.84
C ARG A 196 11.33 6.74 -17.58
N GLY A 197 11.09 5.58 -18.15
CA GLY A 197 9.88 4.78 -17.98
C GLY A 197 10.23 3.30 -17.85
N PRO A 198 9.32 2.48 -17.32
CA PRO A 198 9.55 1.08 -17.03
C PRO A 198 9.88 0.28 -18.29
N VAL A 199 10.60 -0.81 -18.10
CA VAL A 199 10.89 -1.82 -19.11
C VAL A 199 9.57 -2.43 -19.56
N SER A 200 9.19 -2.26 -20.84
CA SER A 200 8.05 -2.97 -21.40
C SER A 200 8.54 -4.26 -22.07
N PHE A 201 7.96 -5.38 -21.67
CA PHE A 201 8.25 -6.68 -22.26
C PHE A 201 7.49 -6.82 -23.59
N VAL A 202 8.21 -7.09 -24.67
CA VAL A 202 7.63 -7.49 -25.95
C VAL A 202 8.03 -8.93 -26.18
N ARG A 203 7.05 -9.80 -26.35
CA ARG A 203 7.30 -11.21 -26.72
C ARG A 203 7.78 -11.25 -28.17
N ALA A 204 8.85 -11.98 -28.43
CA ALA A 204 9.27 -12.25 -29.81
C ALA A 204 8.13 -13.03 -30.52
N GLY A 205 7.42 -12.38 -31.45
CA GLY A 205 6.31 -12.98 -32.19
C GLY A 205 5.11 -12.08 -32.47
N ASP A 206 4.99 -10.93 -31.83
CA ASP A 206 3.96 -9.94 -32.13
C ASP A 206 4.50 -8.93 -33.17
N GLN A 207 4.43 -9.29 -34.46
CA GLN A 207 4.49 -8.36 -35.58
C GLN A 207 3.10 -8.26 -36.22
#